data_c06e4d507a4b2ebe4c80bf6980dc4141
#
_entry.id   c06e4d507a4b2ebe4c80bf6980dc4141
#
_cell.length_a   1.000
_cell.length_b   1.000
_cell.length_c   1.000
_cell.angle_alpha   90.00
_cell.angle_beta   90.00
_cell.angle_gamma   90.00
#
_symmetry.space_group_name_H-M   'P 1'
#
loop_
_entity.id
_entity.type
_entity.pdbx_description
1 polymer ?
#
loop_
_entity_poly.entity_id
_entity_poly.type
_entity_poly.pdbx_seq_one_letter_code
_entity_poly.pdbx_strand_id
1 'polypeptide(L)'
;MRAIKWIAAFVLVAGAGGVIFWFWITSHPMYSPGEGAELDLNPISHSADGAWHVSTDVSLHHFASGTGRNLLYVHGGPGIPATTAVPGLDLSGYRVHYYDQRGTGQSSRPFQGAVSSSMFRNVQALVGALGIAQQVADIERIRRILGDERMFLGGHSYGAVLASLYAAEFPDRVERLILIAPANLLEFPSPEGTLFDTVRERLPKSDRQAYDAWLAEHLDVGSVFERSTSELRAIDGAFLPFFEKAAGPVPRGFAVEMGVWHVRAQYFGMGRSHDWRPSLASYSGPVLIVHGGYDLQSLDVSESYAASFGGPADVRTIAQAGHFPHYTHPAEVVGIIERFLAAEHAN
;
A
#
# COMPACT_ATOMS: atom_id res chain seq x y z
N MET A 1 36.90 4.65 -42.56
CA MET A 1 35.76 3.74 -42.69
C MET A 1 35.63 2.66 -41.60
N ARG A 2 36.73 2.07 -41.05
CA ARG A 2 36.63 1.07 -39.98
C ARG A 2 36.20 1.67 -38.62
N ALA A 3 36.65 2.86 -38.22
CA ALA A 3 36.27 3.51 -36.96
C ALA A 3 34.79 3.86 -36.88
N ILE A 4 34.16 4.30 -38.00
CA ILE A 4 32.72 4.66 -38.03
C ILE A 4 31.85 3.41 -37.85
N LYS A 5 32.28 2.23 -38.36
CA LYS A 5 31.54 0.98 -38.13
C LYS A 5 31.57 0.50 -36.70
N TRP A 6 32.65 0.74 -35.99
CA TRP A 6 32.77 0.39 -34.55
C TRP A 6 31.95 1.33 -33.64
N ILE A 7 31.89 2.62 -33.98
CA ILE A 7 31.05 3.59 -33.25
C ILE A 7 29.57 3.26 -33.47
N ALA A 8 29.16 2.96 -34.72
CA ALA A 8 27.78 2.57 -34.98
C ALA A 8 27.39 1.24 -34.32
N ALA A 9 28.28 0.25 -34.28
CA ALA A 9 28.05 -1.01 -33.56
C ALA A 9 27.96 -0.79 -32.04
N PHE A 10 28.81 0.05 -31.47
CA PHE A 10 28.78 0.38 -30.03
C PHE A 10 27.51 1.12 -29.63
N VAL A 11 27.04 2.07 -30.43
CA VAL A 11 25.79 2.82 -30.21
C VAL A 11 24.58 1.89 -30.34
N LEU A 12 24.58 0.95 -31.29
CA LEU A 12 23.52 -0.05 -31.43
C LEU A 12 23.48 -1.04 -30.27
N VAL A 13 24.62 -1.50 -29.77
CA VAL A 13 24.71 -2.40 -28.62
C VAL A 13 24.33 -1.67 -27.33
N ALA A 14 24.78 -0.42 -27.16
CA ALA A 14 24.40 0.40 -26.01
C ALA A 14 22.90 0.76 -26.03
N GLY A 15 22.34 1.05 -27.22
CA GLY A 15 20.90 1.29 -27.39
C GLY A 15 20.07 0.05 -27.15
N ALA A 16 20.46 -1.11 -27.68
CA ALA A 16 19.79 -2.38 -27.44
C ALA A 16 19.90 -2.81 -25.96
N GLY A 17 21.05 -2.61 -25.34
CA GLY A 17 21.28 -2.84 -23.91
C GLY A 17 20.39 -1.95 -23.05
N GLY A 18 20.24 -0.69 -23.40
CA GLY A 18 19.35 0.26 -22.72
C GLY A 18 17.87 -0.12 -22.82
N VAL A 19 17.43 -0.56 -24.01
CA VAL A 19 16.03 -1.02 -24.23
C VAL A 19 15.76 -2.34 -23.49
N ILE A 20 16.66 -3.30 -23.55
CA ILE A 20 16.54 -4.59 -22.82
C ILE A 20 16.52 -4.32 -21.31
N PHE A 21 17.38 -3.46 -20.82
CA PHE A 21 17.46 -3.11 -19.43
C PHE A 21 16.23 -2.33 -18.95
N TRP A 22 15.70 -1.40 -19.76
CA TRP A 22 14.43 -0.71 -19.50
C TRP A 22 13.27 -1.69 -19.40
N PHE A 23 13.18 -2.64 -20.35
CA PHE A 23 12.16 -3.67 -20.33
C PHE A 23 12.29 -4.55 -19.07
N TRP A 24 13.52 -4.87 -18.66
CA TRP A 24 13.77 -5.68 -17.46
C TRP A 24 13.32 -4.97 -16.17
N ILE A 25 13.72 -3.69 -15.96
CA ILE A 25 13.32 -2.90 -14.77
C ILE A 25 11.80 -2.72 -14.69
N THR A 26 11.13 -2.52 -15.81
CA THR A 26 9.68 -2.34 -15.82
C THR A 26 8.91 -3.64 -15.77
N SER A 27 9.55 -4.78 -16.01
CA SER A 27 8.90 -6.09 -16.07
C SER A 27 9.04 -6.91 -14.79
N HIS A 28 10.11 -6.69 -14.01
CA HIS A 28 10.35 -7.42 -12.76
C HIS A 28 10.02 -6.56 -11.55
N PRO A 29 9.45 -7.13 -10.48
CA PRO A 29 9.28 -6.42 -9.23
C PRO A 29 10.64 -6.01 -8.66
N MET A 30 10.69 -4.83 -8.04
CA MET A 30 11.85 -4.36 -7.29
C MET A 30 11.66 -4.58 -5.78
N TYR A 31 10.72 -5.41 -5.43
CA TYR A 31 10.47 -5.86 -4.07
C TYR A 31 10.13 -7.35 -4.09
N SER A 32 10.73 -8.07 -3.16
CA SER A 32 10.39 -9.45 -2.84
C SER A 32 10.12 -9.57 -1.33
N PRO A 33 9.12 -10.36 -0.90
CA PRO A 33 8.88 -10.61 0.53
C PRO A 33 10.15 -11.12 1.24
N GLY A 34 10.48 -10.49 2.38
CA GLY A 34 11.72 -10.71 3.13
C GLY A 34 12.67 -9.50 3.12
N GLU A 35 12.59 -8.64 2.10
CA GLU A 35 13.51 -7.50 1.96
C GLU A 35 13.33 -6.44 3.05
N GLY A 36 12.11 -6.28 3.61
CA GLY A 36 11.86 -5.37 4.72
C GLY A 36 12.59 -5.79 5.98
N ALA A 37 12.72 -7.10 6.22
CA ALA A 37 13.42 -7.67 7.36
C ALA A 37 14.94 -7.52 7.27
N GLU A 38 15.50 -7.31 6.08
CA GLU A 38 16.94 -7.11 5.85
C GLU A 38 17.40 -5.67 6.11
N LEU A 39 16.47 -4.71 6.25
CA LEU A 39 16.80 -3.31 6.47
C LEU A 39 17.18 -3.04 7.94
N ASP A 40 17.79 -1.86 8.21
CA ASP A 40 17.98 -1.42 9.58
C ASP A 40 16.62 -1.14 10.24
N LEU A 41 16.30 -1.95 11.22
CA LEU A 41 15.03 -1.94 11.94
C LEU A 41 15.11 -1.16 13.27
N ASN A 42 16.22 -0.51 13.58
CA ASN A 42 16.37 0.23 14.83
C ASN A 42 15.80 1.64 14.69
N PRO A 43 14.68 1.97 15.37
CA PRO A 43 14.17 3.33 15.41
C PRO A 43 15.12 4.22 16.22
N ILE A 44 15.19 5.52 15.87
CA ILE A 44 16.13 6.42 16.52
C ILE A 44 15.66 6.87 17.88
N SER A 45 14.39 7.19 18.08
CA SER A 45 13.80 7.47 19.38
C SER A 45 12.31 7.86 19.33
N HIS A 46 11.67 7.93 20.51
CA HIS A 46 10.49 8.76 20.71
C HIS A 46 10.92 10.22 20.73
N SER A 47 10.40 11.04 19.85
CA SER A 47 10.66 12.46 19.89
C SER A 47 9.72 13.16 20.87
N ALA A 48 10.21 14.26 21.45
CA ALA A 48 9.41 15.13 22.32
C ALA A 48 8.28 15.85 21.57
N ASP A 49 8.31 15.87 20.23
CA ASP A 49 7.31 16.48 19.34
C ASP A 49 6.13 15.55 18.98
N GLY A 50 6.14 14.30 19.46
CA GLY A 50 5.08 13.32 19.21
C GLY A 50 5.17 12.60 17.88
N ALA A 51 6.19 12.84 17.06
CA ALA A 51 6.44 12.11 15.82
C ALA A 51 7.25 10.83 16.08
N TRP A 52 7.14 9.86 15.20
CA TRP A 52 7.93 8.63 15.24
C TRP A 52 9.16 8.76 14.33
N HIS A 53 10.34 8.85 14.91
CA HIS A 53 11.60 8.88 14.16
C HIS A 53 12.04 7.45 13.84
N VAL A 54 11.68 7.00 12.64
CA VAL A 54 11.97 5.63 12.17
C VAL A 54 13.37 5.48 11.57
N SER A 55 13.98 6.60 11.14
CA SER A 55 15.39 6.70 10.72
C SER A 55 15.91 8.13 10.94
N THR A 56 17.21 8.39 10.68
CA THR A 56 17.83 9.72 10.86
C THR A 56 17.16 10.83 10.07
N ASP A 57 16.58 10.50 8.93
CA ASP A 57 16.01 11.43 7.95
C ASP A 57 14.50 11.24 7.74
N VAL A 58 13.88 10.26 8.45
CA VAL A 58 12.46 9.98 8.31
C VAL A 58 11.74 10.02 9.66
N SER A 59 10.83 10.97 9.74
CA SER A 59 9.88 11.16 10.84
C SER A 59 8.48 10.91 10.32
N LEU A 60 7.71 10.08 11.02
CA LEU A 60 6.33 9.75 10.69
C LEU A 60 5.39 10.51 11.62
N HIS A 61 4.49 11.29 11.03
CA HIS A 61 3.37 11.88 11.75
C HIS A 61 2.44 10.77 12.23
N HIS A 62 1.97 10.84 13.47
CA HIS A 62 1.01 9.92 14.01
C HIS A 62 0.05 10.57 15.00
N PHE A 63 -1.08 9.94 15.20
CA PHE A 63 -2.02 10.20 16.28
C PHE A 63 -2.66 8.89 16.73
N ALA A 64 -3.32 8.91 17.89
CA ALA A 64 -4.00 7.73 18.40
C ALA A 64 -5.37 8.08 18.98
N SER A 65 -6.27 7.09 19.00
CA SER A 65 -7.60 7.16 19.57
C SER A 65 -7.86 5.96 20.46
N GLY A 66 -8.69 6.14 21.51
CA GLY A 66 -9.00 5.08 22.46
C GLY A 66 -7.91 4.84 23.50
N THR A 67 -8.11 3.82 24.34
CA THR A 67 -7.21 3.43 25.43
C THR A 67 -7.16 1.91 25.57
N GLY A 68 -6.02 1.37 25.97
CA GLY A 68 -5.84 -0.07 26.17
C GLY A 68 -4.68 -0.63 25.35
N ARG A 69 -4.85 -1.82 24.77
CA ARG A 69 -3.81 -2.51 23.98
C ARG A 69 -3.59 -1.79 22.66
N ASN A 70 -2.36 -1.72 22.20
CA ASN A 70 -2.04 -1.06 20.94
C ASN A 70 -2.56 -1.87 19.73
N LEU A 71 -3.20 -1.17 18.78
CA LEU A 71 -3.52 -1.66 17.46
C LEU A 71 -2.99 -0.65 16.44
N LEU A 72 -2.11 -1.07 15.56
CA LEU A 72 -1.60 -0.22 14.49
C LEU A 72 -2.51 -0.34 13.26
N TYR A 73 -2.97 0.80 12.74
CA TYR A 73 -3.74 0.86 11.49
C TYR A 73 -2.90 1.41 10.34
N VAL A 74 -2.81 0.63 9.27
CA VAL A 74 -2.10 0.97 8.03
C VAL A 74 -3.12 1.45 6.99
N HIS A 75 -3.02 2.73 6.61
CA HIS A 75 -3.93 3.32 5.64
C HIS A 75 -3.71 2.82 4.20
N GLY A 76 -4.75 2.94 3.39
CA GLY A 76 -4.73 2.56 1.98
C GLY A 76 -4.22 3.65 1.03
N GLY A 77 -4.69 3.56 -0.18
CA GLY A 77 -4.33 4.42 -1.30
C GLY A 77 -3.76 3.60 -2.46
N PRO A 78 -2.43 3.53 -2.66
CA PRO A 78 -1.33 3.96 -1.79
C PRO A 78 -1.27 5.47 -1.53
N GLY A 79 -0.84 5.83 -0.33
CA GLY A 79 -0.51 7.22 0.00
C GLY A 79 -1.67 8.12 0.43
N ILE A 80 -2.78 7.58 0.94
CA ILE A 80 -3.95 8.36 1.41
C ILE A 80 -4.11 8.17 2.93
N PRO A 81 -3.50 9.03 3.76
CA PRO A 81 -3.56 8.91 5.21
C PRO A 81 -4.94 9.19 5.77
N ALA A 82 -5.24 8.63 6.95
CA ALA A 82 -6.38 9.03 7.74
C ALA A 82 -6.10 10.38 8.41
N THR A 83 -7.01 11.35 8.25
CA THR A 83 -6.87 12.68 8.88
C THR A 83 -7.53 12.77 10.25
N THR A 84 -8.35 11.78 10.59
CA THR A 84 -9.07 11.65 11.86
C THR A 84 -9.19 10.17 12.23
N ALA A 85 -9.54 9.89 13.49
CA ALA A 85 -9.86 8.54 13.90
C ALA A 85 -10.96 7.93 13.03
N VAL A 86 -10.77 6.68 12.66
CA VAL A 86 -11.67 5.94 11.78
C VAL A 86 -12.85 5.38 12.59
N PRO A 87 -14.11 5.72 12.27
CA PRO A 87 -15.26 5.33 13.11
C PRO A 87 -15.40 3.83 13.33
N GLY A 88 -15.10 3.01 12.33
CA GLY A 88 -15.14 1.54 12.42
C GLY A 88 -13.97 0.92 13.19
N LEU A 89 -13.09 1.73 13.76
CA LEU A 89 -11.98 1.31 14.61
C LEU A 89 -12.07 1.93 16.02
N ASP A 90 -13.23 2.41 16.43
CA ASP A 90 -13.50 2.82 17.82
C ASP A 90 -13.77 1.55 18.67
N LEU A 91 -12.68 0.90 19.08
CA LEU A 91 -12.65 -0.44 19.67
C LEU A 91 -12.46 -0.38 21.18
N SER A 92 -13.37 -1.02 21.93
CA SER A 92 -13.29 -1.08 23.39
C SER A 92 -12.04 -1.83 23.86
N GLY A 93 -11.25 -1.19 24.74
CA GLY A 93 -10.02 -1.78 25.27
C GLY A 93 -8.80 -1.72 24.33
N TYR A 94 -8.91 -0.99 23.25
CA TYR A 94 -7.80 -0.78 22.32
C TYR A 94 -7.47 0.69 22.14
N ARG A 95 -6.17 0.97 21.99
CA ARG A 95 -5.63 2.25 21.55
C ARG A 95 -5.19 2.08 20.09
N VAL A 96 -5.96 2.66 19.18
CA VAL A 96 -5.68 2.57 17.74
C VAL A 96 -4.74 3.69 17.35
N HIS A 97 -3.60 3.32 16.77
CA HIS A 97 -2.57 4.21 16.25
C HIS A 97 -2.72 4.36 14.76
N TYR A 98 -2.79 5.59 14.30
CA TYR A 98 -2.82 6.01 12.91
C TYR A 98 -1.52 6.73 12.60
N TYR A 99 -0.95 6.49 11.43
CA TYR A 99 0.25 7.18 11.00
C TYR A 99 0.20 7.48 9.51
N ASP A 100 0.88 8.53 9.11
CA ASP A 100 1.11 8.83 7.71
C ASP A 100 2.33 8.05 7.25
N GLN A 101 2.17 7.20 6.25
CA GLN A 101 3.30 6.45 5.66
C GLN A 101 4.33 7.45 5.11
N ARG A 102 5.62 7.03 5.07
CA ARG A 102 6.68 7.89 4.54
C ARG A 102 6.33 8.43 3.14
N GLY A 103 6.58 9.70 2.90
CA GLY A 103 6.24 10.35 1.63
C GLY A 103 4.79 10.81 1.52
N THR A 104 3.95 10.64 2.56
CA THR A 104 2.53 11.00 2.57
C THR A 104 2.18 11.96 3.70
N GLY A 105 1.04 12.60 3.63
CA GLY A 105 0.48 13.44 4.68
C GLY A 105 1.50 14.44 5.26
N GLN A 106 1.67 14.39 6.57
CA GLN A 106 2.60 15.22 7.33
C GLN A 106 3.95 14.53 7.62
N SER A 107 4.12 13.27 7.17
CA SER A 107 5.39 12.55 7.31
C SER A 107 6.47 13.05 6.36
N SER A 108 7.73 12.76 6.70
CA SER A 108 8.89 13.11 5.88
C SER A 108 8.78 12.61 4.45
N ARG A 109 9.24 13.43 3.51
CA ARG A 109 9.29 13.13 2.07
C ARG A 109 10.75 12.95 1.62
N PRO A 110 11.36 11.76 1.85
CA PRO A 110 12.78 11.54 1.56
C PRO A 110 13.10 11.50 0.06
N PHE A 111 12.08 11.51 -0.81
CA PHE A 111 12.22 11.64 -2.26
C PHE A 111 11.20 12.67 -2.79
N GLN A 112 11.69 13.61 -3.62
CA GLN A 112 10.88 14.73 -4.13
C GLN A 112 11.01 14.96 -5.64
N GLY A 113 11.77 14.12 -6.35
CA GLY A 113 11.98 14.23 -7.80
C GLY A 113 13.25 13.57 -8.28
N ALA A 114 13.54 13.71 -9.56
CA ALA A 114 14.73 13.13 -10.19
C ALA A 114 16.03 13.59 -9.49
N VAL A 115 16.88 12.62 -9.18
CA VAL A 115 18.21 12.86 -8.56
C VAL A 115 19.34 12.76 -9.58
N SER A 116 19.03 12.35 -10.82
CA SER A 116 19.99 12.07 -11.89
C SER A 116 19.32 12.19 -13.25
N SER A 117 20.12 12.30 -14.31
CA SER A 117 19.65 12.12 -15.70
C SER A 117 19.42 10.63 -16.06
N SER A 118 19.80 9.71 -15.19
CA SER A 118 19.62 8.27 -15.39
C SER A 118 18.30 7.80 -14.77
N MET A 119 17.39 7.29 -15.59
CA MET A 119 16.15 6.68 -15.15
C MET A 119 16.38 5.60 -14.09
N PHE A 120 17.37 4.73 -14.31
CA PHE A 120 17.71 3.68 -13.37
C PHE A 120 18.08 4.20 -11.98
N ARG A 121 18.95 5.23 -11.91
CA ARG A 121 19.34 5.84 -10.64
C ARG A 121 18.16 6.50 -9.95
N ASN A 122 17.27 7.12 -10.71
CA ASN A 122 16.06 7.74 -10.16
C ASN A 122 15.11 6.69 -9.59
N VAL A 123 14.89 5.57 -10.29
CA VAL A 123 14.06 4.45 -9.81
C VAL A 123 14.69 3.83 -8.56
N GLN A 124 15.98 3.55 -8.55
CA GLN A 124 16.67 3.03 -7.36
C GLN A 124 16.54 3.98 -6.16
N ALA A 125 16.75 5.28 -6.36
CA ALA A 125 16.62 6.27 -5.29
C ALA A 125 15.17 6.36 -4.79
N LEU A 126 14.19 6.35 -5.69
CA LEU A 126 12.77 6.38 -5.35
C LEU A 126 12.35 5.14 -4.55
N VAL A 127 12.65 3.94 -5.05
CA VAL A 127 12.28 2.68 -4.39
C VAL A 127 13.07 2.49 -3.09
N GLY A 128 14.36 2.85 -3.06
CA GLY A 128 15.16 2.84 -1.84
C GLY A 128 14.64 3.77 -0.75
N ALA A 129 14.01 4.89 -1.11
CA ALA A 129 13.46 5.86 -0.16
C ALA A 129 12.01 5.54 0.26
N LEU A 130 11.15 5.11 -0.66
CA LEU A 130 9.69 5.04 -0.49
C LEU A 130 9.09 3.66 -0.81
N GLY A 131 9.88 2.69 -1.26
CA GLY A 131 9.39 1.39 -1.72
C GLY A 131 8.77 0.51 -0.63
N ILE A 132 8.20 -0.62 -1.04
CA ILE A 132 7.45 -1.55 -0.20
C ILE A 132 8.30 -2.05 0.97
N ALA A 133 9.55 -2.44 0.73
CA ALA A 133 10.46 -2.89 1.80
C ALA A 133 10.59 -1.86 2.93
N GLN A 134 10.73 -0.57 2.57
CA GLN A 134 10.80 0.51 3.56
C GLN A 134 9.50 0.68 4.34
N GLN A 135 8.34 0.51 3.70
CA GLN A 135 7.03 0.58 4.37
C GLN A 135 6.84 -0.58 5.35
N VAL A 136 7.25 -1.79 4.96
CA VAL A 136 7.22 -2.98 5.83
C VAL A 136 8.18 -2.79 7.01
N ALA A 137 9.39 -2.31 6.78
CA ALA A 137 10.36 -2.01 7.84
C ALA A 137 9.86 -0.91 8.80
N ASP A 138 9.12 0.09 8.30
CA ASP A 138 8.54 1.12 9.18
C ASP A 138 7.50 0.55 10.13
N ILE A 139 6.69 -0.43 9.71
CA ILE A 139 5.75 -1.12 10.61
C ILE A 139 6.51 -1.79 11.76
N GLU A 140 7.64 -2.45 11.48
CA GLU A 140 8.49 -3.06 12.51
C GLU A 140 9.13 -2.01 13.43
N ARG A 141 9.61 -0.90 12.88
CA ARG A 141 10.16 0.21 13.67
C ARG A 141 9.11 0.81 14.60
N ILE A 142 7.87 0.99 14.09
CA ILE A 142 6.73 1.47 14.90
C ILE A 142 6.41 0.48 16.01
N ARG A 143 6.35 -0.82 15.75
CA ARG A 143 6.15 -1.84 16.79
C ARG A 143 7.19 -1.72 17.90
N ARG A 144 8.47 -1.53 17.56
CA ARG A 144 9.56 -1.34 18.54
C ARG A 144 9.43 -0.02 19.30
N ILE A 145 8.98 1.05 18.65
CA ILE A 145 8.67 2.33 19.30
C ILE A 145 7.54 2.16 20.32
N LEU A 146 6.49 1.41 19.98
CA LEU A 146 5.37 1.12 20.89
C LEU A 146 5.77 0.18 22.05
N GLY A 147 6.90 -0.52 21.92
CA GLY A 147 7.39 -1.45 22.94
C GLY A 147 6.63 -2.78 22.96
N ASP A 148 5.86 -3.09 21.95
CA ASP A 148 5.08 -4.31 21.87
C ASP A 148 5.95 -5.48 21.41
N GLU A 149 5.91 -6.61 22.09
CA GLU A 149 6.54 -7.85 21.62
C GLU A 149 5.80 -8.40 20.41
N ARG A 150 4.46 -8.39 20.47
CA ARG A 150 3.53 -8.72 19.39
C ARG A 150 2.45 -7.65 19.36
N MET A 151 2.02 -7.24 18.15
CA MET A 151 1.00 -6.20 18.02
C MET A 151 -0.24 -6.70 17.30
N PHE A 152 -1.37 -6.03 17.55
CA PHE A 152 -2.54 -6.08 16.70
C PHE A 152 -2.29 -5.17 15.49
N LEU A 153 -2.48 -5.72 14.30
CA LEU A 153 -2.22 -5.00 13.06
C LEU A 153 -3.47 -4.97 12.19
N GLY A 154 -3.88 -3.78 11.79
CA GLY A 154 -4.98 -3.56 10.87
C GLY A 154 -4.51 -2.86 9.61
N GLY A 155 -5.10 -3.19 8.45
CA GLY A 155 -4.84 -2.48 7.20
C GLY A 155 -6.07 -2.37 6.32
N HIS A 156 -6.19 -1.26 5.58
CA HIS A 156 -7.26 -1.05 4.62
C HIS A 156 -6.70 -0.98 3.19
N SER A 157 -7.36 -1.66 2.24
CA SER A 157 -7.01 -1.58 0.82
C SER A 157 -5.52 -1.88 0.59
N TYR A 158 -4.72 -0.97 0.04
CA TYR A 158 -3.27 -1.11 -0.08
C TYR A 158 -2.58 -1.30 1.28
N GLY A 159 -3.08 -0.68 2.35
CA GLY A 159 -2.60 -0.92 3.72
C GLY A 159 -2.77 -2.36 4.18
N ALA A 160 -3.79 -3.07 3.69
CA ALA A 160 -3.96 -4.50 3.93
C ALA A 160 -2.88 -5.34 3.22
N VAL A 161 -2.42 -4.92 2.03
CA VAL A 161 -1.25 -5.53 1.37
C VAL A 161 -0.01 -5.40 2.24
N LEU A 162 0.31 -4.17 2.70
CA LEU A 162 1.47 -3.92 3.57
C LEU A 162 1.40 -4.69 4.89
N ALA A 163 0.23 -4.73 5.52
CA ALA A 163 0.02 -5.47 6.76
C ALA A 163 0.20 -6.99 6.54
N SER A 164 -0.25 -7.52 5.41
CA SER A 164 -0.07 -8.93 5.04
C SER A 164 1.41 -9.27 4.77
N LEU A 165 2.12 -8.42 4.04
CA LEU A 165 3.54 -8.59 3.78
C LEU A 165 4.37 -8.47 5.07
N TYR A 166 4.02 -7.52 5.96
CA TYR A 166 4.65 -7.45 7.27
C TYR A 166 4.41 -8.72 8.09
N ALA A 167 3.19 -9.25 8.13
CA ALA A 167 2.89 -10.50 8.82
C ALA A 167 3.66 -11.69 8.23
N ALA A 168 3.90 -11.69 6.92
CA ALA A 168 4.71 -12.71 6.25
C ALA A 168 6.19 -12.63 6.60
N GLU A 169 6.74 -11.42 6.71
CA GLU A 169 8.16 -11.17 7.03
C GLU A 169 8.47 -11.27 8.53
N PHE A 170 7.49 -10.95 9.38
CA PHE A 170 7.61 -10.94 10.84
C PHE A 170 6.49 -11.75 11.52
N PRO A 171 6.34 -13.05 11.19
CA PRO A 171 5.16 -13.83 11.62
C PRO A 171 5.01 -13.92 13.14
N ASP A 172 6.12 -13.90 13.88
CA ASP A 172 6.10 -13.94 15.36
C ASP A 172 5.80 -12.58 16.00
N ARG A 173 5.65 -11.50 15.22
CA ARG A 173 5.43 -10.14 15.71
C ARG A 173 3.99 -9.65 15.59
N VAL A 174 3.13 -10.43 14.94
CA VAL A 174 1.70 -10.13 14.82
C VAL A 174 0.89 -11.06 15.71
N GLU A 175 0.05 -10.47 16.55
CA GLU A 175 -0.84 -11.25 17.41
C GLU A 175 -2.14 -11.59 16.70
N ARG A 176 -2.73 -10.60 16.02
CA ARG A 176 -3.92 -10.76 15.17
C ARG A 176 -3.83 -9.78 14.01
N LEU A 177 -4.26 -10.22 12.84
CA LEU A 177 -4.26 -9.44 11.62
C LEU A 177 -5.69 -9.12 11.18
N ILE A 178 -5.98 -7.85 10.90
CA ILE A 178 -7.29 -7.37 10.47
C ILE A 178 -7.12 -6.68 9.10
N LEU A 179 -7.73 -7.24 8.07
CA LEU A 179 -7.67 -6.72 6.70
C LEU A 179 -9.05 -6.21 6.31
N ILE A 180 -9.13 -4.94 5.92
CA ILE A 180 -10.39 -4.31 5.53
C ILE A 180 -10.33 -4.00 4.04
N ALA A 181 -11.25 -4.58 3.27
CA ALA A 181 -11.34 -4.37 1.82
C ALA A 181 -9.97 -4.46 1.12
N PRO A 182 -9.23 -5.59 1.25
CA PRO A 182 -7.85 -5.69 0.78
C PRO A 182 -7.74 -5.46 -0.72
N ALA A 183 -6.69 -4.74 -1.15
CA ALA A 183 -6.45 -4.48 -2.56
C ALA A 183 -5.97 -5.72 -3.31
N ASN A 184 -6.42 -5.90 -4.56
CA ASN A 184 -6.01 -7.00 -5.44
C ASN A 184 -4.59 -6.77 -5.98
N LEU A 185 -3.58 -6.90 -5.09
CA LEU A 185 -2.18 -6.59 -5.40
C LEU A 185 -1.18 -7.64 -4.87
N LEU A 186 -1.64 -8.79 -4.37
CA LEU A 186 -0.73 -9.90 -4.00
C LEU A 186 -0.26 -10.71 -5.20
N GLU A 187 -1.02 -10.70 -6.27
CA GLU A 187 -0.69 -11.29 -7.56
C GLU A 187 -0.90 -10.28 -8.67
N PHE A 188 0.06 -10.16 -9.57
CA PHE A 188 -0.09 -9.32 -10.75
C PHE A 188 0.62 -9.96 -11.96
N PRO A 189 -0.03 -10.03 -13.15
CA PRO A 189 -1.43 -9.69 -13.37
C PRO A 189 -2.37 -10.63 -12.63
N SER A 190 -3.44 -10.09 -12.06
CA SER A 190 -4.46 -10.86 -11.38
C SER A 190 -5.52 -11.36 -12.37
N PRO A 191 -6.03 -12.61 -12.22
CA PRO A 191 -7.17 -13.09 -13.00
C PRO A 191 -8.45 -12.27 -12.78
N GLU A 192 -8.59 -11.62 -11.61
CA GLU A 192 -9.72 -10.74 -11.26
C GLU A 192 -9.64 -9.33 -11.89
N GLY A 193 -8.60 -9.05 -12.68
CA GLY A 193 -8.33 -7.73 -13.21
C GLY A 193 -7.79 -6.77 -12.13
N THR A 194 -7.77 -5.49 -12.46
CA THR A 194 -7.28 -4.42 -11.57
C THR A 194 -8.42 -3.54 -11.06
N LEU A 195 -8.15 -2.76 -10.01
CA LEU A 195 -9.05 -1.68 -9.57
C LEU A 195 -9.44 -0.76 -10.74
N PHE A 196 -8.48 -0.45 -11.62
CA PHE A 196 -8.72 0.42 -12.77
C PHE A 196 -9.70 -0.19 -13.78
N ASP A 197 -9.62 -1.51 -14.01
CA ASP A 197 -10.56 -2.23 -14.87
C ASP A 197 -11.97 -2.18 -14.30
N THR A 198 -12.14 -2.45 -13.01
CA THR A 198 -13.44 -2.39 -12.33
C THR A 198 -14.04 -0.98 -12.33
N VAL A 199 -13.23 0.04 -12.06
CA VAL A 199 -13.69 1.44 -12.17
C VAL A 199 -14.19 1.73 -13.57
N ARG A 200 -13.41 1.39 -14.60
CA ARG A 200 -13.80 1.57 -16.01
C ARG A 200 -15.11 0.89 -16.37
N GLU A 201 -15.31 -0.33 -15.90
CA GLU A 201 -16.52 -1.11 -16.17
C GLU A 201 -17.76 -0.49 -15.53
N ARG A 202 -17.65 0.05 -14.31
CA ARG A 202 -18.75 0.68 -13.58
C ARG A 202 -19.05 2.11 -14.06
N LEU A 203 -18.11 2.75 -14.79
CA LEU A 203 -18.34 4.09 -15.34
C LEU A 203 -19.40 4.08 -16.45
N PRO A 204 -20.23 5.17 -16.54
CA PRO A 204 -21.06 5.45 -17.70
C PRO A 204 -20.23 5.41 -19.00
N LYS A 205 -20.81 4.93 -20.07
CA LYS A 205 -20.11 4.84 -21.39
C LYS A 205 -19.55 6.18 -21.85
N SER A 206 -20.25 7.29 -21.53
CA SER A 206 -19.81 8.66 -21.85
C SER A 206 -18.49 9.06 -21.20
N ASP A 207 -18.16 8.48 -20.04
CA ASP A 207 -16.99 8.88 -19.25
C ASP A 207 -15.75 8.02 -19.56
N ARG A 208 -15.95 6.86 -20.19
CA ARG A 208 -14.87 5.86 -20.40
C ARG A 208 -13.72 6.38 -21.26
N GLN A 209 -14.00 7.19 -22.29
CA GLN A 209 -12.93 7.76 -23.14
C GLN A 209 -12.05 8.72 -22.35
N ALA A 210 -12.63 9.57 -21.52
CA ALA A 210 -11.87 10.48 -20.66
C ALA A 210 -11.08 9.71 -19.60
N TYR A 211 -11.66 8.66 -19.04
CA TYR A 211 -10.99 7.76 -18.10
C TYR A 211 -9.80 7.05 -18.76
N ASP A 212 -9.96 6.49 -19.95
CA ASP A 212 -8.90 5.79 -20.68
C ASP A 212 -7.72 6.74 -21.00
N ALA A 213 -8.00 7.98 -21.35
CA ALA A 213 -6.98 9.00 -21.57
C ALA A 213 -6.23 9.34 -20.28
N TRP A 214 -6.95 9.52 -19.16
CA TRP A 214 -6.36 9.72 -17.85
C TRP A 214 -5.50 8.54 -17.41
N LEU A 215 -6.01 7.31 -17.58
CA LEU A 215 -5.28 6.09 -17.16
C LEU A 215 -3.97 5.93 -17.94
N ALA A 216 -3.99 6.20 -19.25
CA ALA A 216 -2.78 6.16 -20.07
C ALA A 216 -1.72 7.17 -19.58
N GLU A 217 -2.14 8.36 -19.16
CA GLU A 217 -1.24 9.38 -18.61
C GLU A 217 -0.74 9.02 -17.20
N HIS A 218 -1.62 8.48 -16.33
CA HIS A 218 -1.28 8.05 -14.99
C HIS A 218 -0.26 6.90 -14.97
N LEU A 219 -0.36 5.97 -15.92
CA LEU A 219 0.52 4.81 -16.05
C LEU A 219 1.75 5.07 -16.94
N ASP A 220 1.94 6.29 -17.43
CA ASP A 220 3.15 6.67 -18.18
C ASP A 220 4.36 6.80 -17.27
N VAL A 221 4.95 5.65 -16.93
CA VAL A 221 6.17 5.58 -16.11
C VAL A 221 7.42 6.06 -16.85
N GLY A 222 7.37 6.18 -18.19
CA GLY A 222 8.50 6.61 -19.02
C GLY A 222 8.89 8.06 -18.80
N SER A 223 7.90 8.93 -18.61
CA SER A 223 8.09 10.37 -18.43
C SER A 223 8.01 10.83 -16.96
N VAL A 224 7.85 9.90 -16.01
CA VAL A 224 7.55 10.24 -14.61
C VAL A 224 8.56 11.18 -13.95
N PHE A 225 9.86 11.01 -14.27
CA PHE A 225 10.93 11.86 -13.71
C PHE A 225 11.18 13.15 -14.51
N GLU A 226 10.49 13.34 -15.61
CA GLU A 226 10.48 14.60 -16.38
C GLU A 226 9.39 15.56 -15.89
N ARG A 227 8.43 15.03 -15.13
CA ARG A 227 7.29 15.78 -14.58
C ARG A 227 7.59 16.33 -13.20
N SER A 228 7.05 17.50 -12.91
CA SER A 228 7.08 18.10 -11.58
C SER A 228 6.12 17.35 -10.63
N THR A 229 6.37 17.46 -9.32
CA THR A 229 5.46 16.93 -8.28
C THR A 229 4.05 17.53 -8.40
N SER A 230 3.90 18.78 -8.84
CA SER A 230 2.60 19.43 -9.04
C SER A 230 1.83 18.84 -10.22
N GLU A 231 2.49 18.54 -11.33
CA GLU A 231 1.87 17.87 -12.48
C GLU A 231 1.42 16.44 -12.12
N LEU A 232 2.28 15.67 -11.47
CA LEU A 232 1.92 14.33 -11.02
C LEU A 232 0.75 14.35 -10.02
N ARG A 233 0.69 15.35 -9.12
CA ARG A 233 -0.43 15.54 -8.18
C ARG A 233 -1.74 15.85 -8.91
N ALA A 234 -1.69 16.66 -9.96
CA ALA A 234 -2.85 16.95 -10.77
C ALA A 234 -3.39 15.71 -11.49
N ILE A 235 -2.48 14.88 -12.03
CA ILE A 235 -2.83 13.61 -12.67
C ILE A 235 -3.49 12.67 -11.64
N ASP A 236 -2.89 12.50 -10.46
CA ASP A 236 -3.46 11.63 -9.43
C ASP A 236 -4.82 12.12 -8.93
N GLY A 237 -4.94 13.43 -8.70
CA GLY A 237 -6.20 14.04 -8.25
C GLY A 237 -7.35 13.90 -9.25
N ALA A 238 -7.03 13.81 -10.54
CA ALA A 238 -8.03 13.61 -11.59
C ALA A 238 -8.72 12.22 -11.54
N PHE A 239 -8.20 11.28 -10.77
CA PHE A 239 -8.83 9.97 -10.55
C PHE A 239 -10.11 10.06 -9.69
N LEU A 240 -10.13 10.95 -8.70
CA LEU A 240 -11.18 10.97 -7.69
C LEU A 240 -12.61 11.04 -8.27
N PRO A 241 -12.94 11.91 -9.24
CA PRO A 241 -14.28 11.94 -9.83
C PRO A 241 -14.70 10.63 -10.51
N PHE A 242 -13.75 9.91 -11.13
CA PHE A 242 -14.02 8.60 -11.72
C PHE A 242 -14.27 7.55 -10.65
N PHE A 243 -13.45 7.55 -9.60
CA PHE A 243 -13.61 6.66 -8.46
C PHE A 243 -14.97 6.85 -7.78
N GLU A 244 -15.36 8.09 -7.47
CA GLU A 244 -16.64 8.39 -6.82
C GLU A 244 -17.85 7.98 -7.68
N LYS A 245 -17.76 8.10 -8.99
CA LYS A 245 -18.81 7.61 -9.90
C LYS A 245 -18.93 6.08 -9.90
N ALA A 246 -17.83 5.36 -9.70
CA ALA A 246 -17.79 3.91 -9.72
C ALA A 246 -18.10 3.27 -8.35
N ALA A 247 -17.67 3.91 -7.26
CA ALA A 247 -17.69 3.38 -5.90
C ALA A 247 -18.61 4.12 -4.93
N GLY A 248 -19.13 5.27 -5.32
CA GLY A 248 -19.81 6.22 -4.43
C GLY A 248 -18.83 7.21 -3.78
N PRO A 249 -19.35 8.19 -3.04
CA PRO A 249 -18.56 9.27 -2.47
C PRO A 249 -17.51 8.73 -1.49
N VAL A 250 -16.31 9.34 -1.50
CA VAL A 250 -15.30 9.03 -0.48
C VAL A 250 -15.75 9.54 0.88
N PRO A 251 -15.38 8.85 1.97
CA PRO A 251 -15.74 9.23 3.33
C PRO A 251 -15.22 10.63 3.72
N ARG A 252 -15.95 11.31 4.62
CA ARG A 252 -15.43 12.53 5.25
C ARG A 252 -14.19 12.21 6.06
N GLY A 253 -13.18 13.07 5.99
CA GLY A 253 -11.89 12.86 6.67
C GLY A 253 -10.92 11.98 5.90
N PHE A 254 -11.32 11.48 4.73
CA PHE A 254 -10.44 10.85 3.78
C PHE A 254 -9.54 11.92 3.14
N ALA A 255 -8.21 11.75 3.25
CA ALA A 255 -7.28 12.71 2.68
C ALA A 255 -7.31 12.61 1.14
N VAL A 256 -7.51 13.74 0.49
CA VAL A 256 -7.46 13.81 -0.97
C VAL A 256 -6.03 13.91 -1.48
N GLU A 257 -5.07 14.24 -0.58
CA GLU A 257 -3.70 14.46 -0.95
C GLU A 257 -2.88 13.17 -0.93
N MET A 258 -2.80 12.53 -2.08
CA MET A 258 -1.97 11.32 -2.27
C MET A 258 -0.48 11.69 -2.23
N GLY A 259 0.33 10.82 -1.65
CA GLY A 259 1.78 10.90 -1.71
C GLY A 259 2.28 10.55 -3.11
N VAL A 260 2.42 11.53 -3.98
CA VAL A 260 2.69 11.37 -5.42
C VAL A 260 3.86 10.43 -5.73
N TRP A 261 5.01 10.66 -5.11
CA TRP A 261 6.18 9.81 -5.28
C TRP A 261 6.06 8.48 -4.55
N HIS A 262 5.28 8.45 -3.45
CA HIS A 262 4.95 7.21 -2.77
C HIS A 262 4.20 6.25 -3.71
N VAL A 263 3.17 6.71 -4.42
CA VAL A 263 2.42 5.90 -5.41
C VAL A 263 3.36 5.30 -6.46
N ARG A 264 4.25 6.11 -7.04
CA ARG A 264 5.19 5.65 -8.09
C ARG A 264 6.20 4.64 -7.56
N ALA A 265 6.67 4.82 -6.32
CA ALA A 265 7.55 3.85 -5.67
C ALA A 265 6.90 2.47 -5.57
N GLN A 266 5.59 2.42 -5.27
CA GLN A 266 4.86 1.15 -5.22
C GLN A 266 4.75 0.52 -6.61
N TYR A 267 4.43 1.28 -7.66
CA TYR A 267 4.35 0.75 -9.03
C TYR A 267 5.67 0.14 -9.50
N PHE A 268 6.80 0.82 -9.24
CA PHE A 268 8.12 0.23 -9.53
C PHE A 268 8.43 -0.97 -8.62
N GLY A 269 8.04 -0.91 -7.35
CA GLY A 269 8.19 -2.01 -6.40
C GLY A 269 7.45 -3.27 -6.85
N MET A 270 6.22 -3.13 -7.31
CA MET A 270 5.38 -4.24 -7.80
C MET A 270 5.83 -4.78 -9.16
N GLY A 271 6.38 -3.93 -10.04
CA GLY A 271 6.69 -4.31 -11.42
C GLY A 271 5.44 -4.70 -12.22
N ARG A 272 5.63 -5.55 -13.23
CA ARG A 272 4.54 -6.02 -14.11
C ARG A 272 4.14 -7.48 -13.90
N SER A 273 4.84 -8.20 -13.03
CA SER A 273 4.53 -9.60 -12.73
C SER A 273 5.13 -9.99 -11.40
N HIS A 274 4.27 -10.43 -10.49
CA HIS A 274 4.65 -11.03 -9.21
C HIS A 274 3.54 -11.90 -8.66
N ASP A 275 3.89 -12.79 -7.76
CA ASP A 275 2.97 -13.52 -6.89
C ASP A 275 3.57 -13.61 -5.49
N TRP A 276 3.02 -12.83 -4.56
CA TRP A 276 3.45 -12.78 -3.16
C TRP A 276 2.59 -13.64 -2.23
N ARG A 277 1.51 -14.22 -2.73
CA ARG A 277 0.59 -15.08 -1.96
C ARG A 277 1.31 -16.22 -1.24
N PRO A 278 2.28 -16.95 -1.87
CA PRO A 278 2.97 -18.02 -1.18
C PRO A 278 3.72 -17.60 0.09
N SER A 279 4.16 -16.33 0.19
CA SER A 279 4.87 -15.85 1.36
C SER A 279 3.97 -15.71 2.59
N LEU A 280 2.66 -15.50 2.40
CA LEU A 280 1.70 -15.34 3.49
C LEU A 280 1.51 -16.63 4.31
N ALA A 281 1.87 -17.78 3.76
CA ALA A 281 1.81 -19.08 4.46
C ALA A 281 2.72 -19.12 5.70
N SER A 282 3.71 -18.23 5.81
CA SER A 282 4.57 -18.12 7.00
C SER A 282 3.82 -17.62 8.24
N TYR A 283 2.75 -16.83 8.07
CA TYR A 283 1.95 -16.35 9.19
C TYR A 283 0.84 -17.34 9.55
N SER A 284 0.96 -17.94 10.74
CA SER A 284 0.02 -18.92 11.27
C SER A 284 -0.97 -18.34 12.31
N GLY A 285 -0.87 -17.06 12.62
CA GLY A 285 -1.79 -16.37 13.52
C GLY A 285 -3.17 -16.11 12.90
N PRO A 286 -4.18 -15.71 13.72
CA PRO A 286 -5.53 -15.46 13.24
C PRO A 286 -5.63 -14.23 12.32
N VAL A 287 -6.41 -14.36 11.26
CA VAL A 287 -6.70 -13.29 10.29
C VAL A 287 -8.21 -13.06 10.20
N LEU A 288 -8.61 -11.80 10.28
CA LEU A 288 -9.96 -11.35 9.94
C LEU A 288 -9.90 -10.52 8.66
N ILE A 289 -10.76 -10.82 7.70
CA ILE A 289 -10.95 -10.05 6.49
C ILE A 289 -12.37 -9.49 6.47
N VAL A 290 -12.52 -8.18 6.43
CA VAL A 290 -13.82 -7.50 6.31
C VAL A 290 -13.99 -7.01 4.89
N HIS A 291 -14.96 -7.60 4.18
CA HIS A 291 -15.26 -7.30 2.78
C HIS A 291 -16.57 -6.49 2.65
N GLY A 292 -16.61 -5.53 1.75
CA GLY A 292 -17.85 -4.83 1.40
C GLY A 292 -18.54 -5.49 0.21
N GLY A 293 -19.82 -5.87 0.33
CA GLY A 293 -20.56 -6.59 -0.72
C GLY A 293 -20.70 -5.82 -2.04
N TYR A 294 -20.53 -4.49 -2.04
CA TYR A 294 -20.48 -3.63 -3.22
C TYR A 294 -19.08 -3.05 -3.49
N ASP A 295 -18.04 -3.67 -2.93
CA ASP A 295 -16.67 -3.24 -3.16
C ASP A 295 -16.32 -3.21 -4.66
N LEU A 296 -15.32 -2.41 -5.01
CA LEU A 296 -14.65 -2.44 -6.33
C LEU A 296 -13.77 -3.67 -6.49
N GLN A 297 -13.28 -4.23 -5.39
CA GLN A 297 -12.59 -5.52 -5.37
C GLN A 297 -13.62 -6.64 -5.23
N SER A 298 -13.46 -7.72 -5.98
CA SER A 298 -14.38 -8.87 -5.87
C SER A 298 -14.20 -9.61 -4.54
N LEU A 299 -15.19 -10.40 -4.13
CA LEU A 299 -15.08 -11.25 -2.96
C LEU A 299 -13.96 -12.28 -3.12
N ASP A 300 -13.73 -12.77 -4.36
CA ASP A 300 -12.68 -13.74 -4.68
C ASP A 300 -11.29 -13.23 -4.28
N VAL A 301 -11.05 -11.91 -4.35
CA VAL A 301 -9.82 -11.29 -3.83
C VAL A 301 -9.68 -11.53 -2.33
N SER A 302 -10.72 -11.28 -1.53
CA SER A 302 -10.70 -11.52 -0.08
C SER A 302 -10.54 -13.00 0.26
N GLU A 303 -11.17 -13.88 -0.49
CA GLU A 303 -11.06 -15.34 -0.35
C GLU A 303 -9.65 -15.82 -0.74
N SER A 304 -9.04 -15.25 -1.77
CA SER A 304 -7.64 -15.52 -2.15
C SER A 304 -6.65 -15.12 -1.05
N TYR A 305 -6.87 -13.97 -0.39
CA TYR A 305 -6.08 -13.61 0.79
C TYR A 305 -6.24 -14.65 1.90
N ALA A 306 -7.49 -15.01 2.24
CA ALA A 306 -7.77 -15.99 3.28
C ALA A 306 -7.09 -17.33 3.01
N ALA A 307 -7.14 -17.80 1.77
CA ALA A 307 -6.54 -19.07 1.35
C ALA A 307 -4.99 -19.05 1.36
N SER A 308 -4.38 -17.87 1.35
CA SER A 308 -2.92 -17.72 1.27
C SER A 308 -2.23 -17.78 2.64
N PHE A 309 -2.94 -17.49 3.74
CA PHE A 309 -2.35 -17.52 5.07
C PHE A 309 -2.20 -18.96 5.61
N GLY A 310 -1.14 -19.19 6.40
CA GLY A 310 -0.89 -20.47 7.05
C GLY A 310 -1.76 -20.75 8.27
N GLY A 311 -2.42 -19.71 8.81
CA GLY A 311 -3.30 -19.76 9.97
C GLY A 311 -4.78 -19.64 9.64
N PRO A 312 -5.66 -19.64 10.68
CA PRO A 312 -7.10 -19.48 10.47
C PRO A 312 -7.44 -18.09 9.95
N ALA A 313 -8.14 -18.02 8.83
CA ALA A 313 -8.60 -16.78 8.22
C ALA A 313 -10.13 -16.80 8.07
N ASP A 314 -10.78 -15.73 8.53
CA ASP A 314 -12.23 -15.56 8.53
C ASP A 314 -12.61 -14.35 7.65
N VAL A 315 -13.45 -14.59 6.64
CA VAL A 315 -13.96 -13.54 5.74
C VAL A 315 -15.37 -13.16 6.18
N ARG A 316 -15.58 -11.89 6.48
CA ARG A 316 -16.88 -11.30 6.86
C ARG A 316 -17.32 -10.27 5.85
N THR A 317 -18.42 -10.52 5.18
CA THR A 317 -18.99 -9.60 4.20
C THR A 317 -20.08 -8.74 4.82
N ILE A 318 -19.95 -7.41 4.67
CA ILE A 318 -20.99 -6.43 4.98
C ILE A 318 -21.76 -6.14 3.69
N ALA A 319 -22.94 -6.70 3.54
CA ALA A 319 -23.67 -6.79 2.28
C ALA A 319 -23.92 -5.45 1.61
N GLN A 320 -24.17 -4.38 2.37
CA GLN A 320 -24.48 -3.04 1.85
C GLN A 320 -23.29 -2.08 1.82
N ALA A 321 -22.10 -2.52 2.21
CA ALA A 321 -20.91 -1.70 2.20
C ALA A 321 -20.16 -1.78 0.86
N GLY A 322 -19.52 -0.66 0.48
CA GLY A 322 -18.53 -0.62 -0.61
C GLY A 322 -17.10 -0.74 -0.07
N HIS A 323 -16.17 -0.05 -0.74
CA HIS A 323 -14.72 -0.10 -0.42
C HIS A 323 -14.34 0.47 0.96
N PHE A 324 -15.22 1.18 1.62
CA PHE A 324 -14.99 1.83 2.92
C PHE A 324 -15.97 1.36 4.00
N PRO A 325 -16.08 0.04 4.31
CA PRO A 325 -17.03 -0.46 5.29
C PRO A 325 -16.85 0.16 6.67
N HIS A 326 -15.61 0.41 7.09
CA HIS A 326 -15.22 1.02 8.35
C HIS A 326 -15.60 2.51 8.52
N TYR A 327 -16.03 3.15 7.43
CA TYR A 327 -16.63 4.50 7.46
C TYR A 327 -18.14 4.49 7.26
N THR A 328 -18.64 3.61 6.39
CA THR A 328 -20.04 3.60 6.00
C THR A 328 -20.93 2.74 6.90
N HIS A 329 -20.34 1.71 7.51
CA HIS A 329 -21.02 0.77 8.41
C HIS A 329 -20.21 0.55 9.71
N PRO A 330 -19.82 1.63 10.42
CA PRO A 330 -18.85 1.56 11.51
C PRO A 330 -19.29 0.64 12.64
N ALA A 331 -20.55 0.68 13.07
CA ALA A 331 -21.03 -0.16 14.16
C ALA A 331 -20.96 -1.66 13.86
N GLU A 332 -21.22 -2.05 12.59
CA GLU A 332 -21.13 -3.44 12.17
C GLU A 332 -19.67 -3.90 12.11
N VAL A 333 -18.76 -3.06 11.59
CA VAL A 333 -17.31 -3.33 11.55
C VAL A 333 -16.74 -3.45 12.95
N VAL A 334 -17.07 -2.52 13.88
CA VAL A 334 -16.67 -2.59 15.29
C VAL A 334 -17.11 -3.93 15.89
N GLY A 335 -18.38 -4.29 15.75
CA GLY A 335 -18.89 -5.54 16.32
C GLY A 335 -18.25 -6.80 15.72
N ILE A 336 -17.84 -6.78 14.45
CA ILE A 336 -17.10 -7.89 13.82
C ILE A 336 -15.68 -7.96 14.41
N ILE A 337 -14.98 -6.83 14.44
CA ILE A 337 -13.60 -6.76 14.93
C ILE A 337 -13.52 -7.11 16.43
N GLU A 338 -14.40 -6.57 17.27
CA GLU A 338 -14.39 -6.86 18.71
C GLU A 338 -14.62 -8.35 19.00
N ARG A 339 -15.55 -9.01 18.29
CA ARG A 339 -15.72 -10.47 18.42
C ARG A 339 -14.47 -11.24 18.03
N PHE A 340 -13.80 -10.83 16.97
CA PHE A 340 -12.56 -11.45 16.53
C PHE A 340 -11.42 -11.23 17.55
N LEU A 341 -11.32 -10.02 18.12
CA LEU A 341 -10.30 -9.68 19.10
C LEU A 341 -10.53 -10.35 20.45
N ALA A 342 -11.79 -10.59 20.85
CA ALA A 342 -12.17 -11.25 22.09
C ALA A 342 -12.08 -12.79 22.03
N ALA A 343 -12.03 -13.39 20.84
CA ALA A 343 -11.96 -14.85 20.71
C ALA A 343 -10.66 -15.36 21.35
N GLU A 344 -10.75 -16.23 22.35
CA GLU A 344 -9.61 -16.94 22.90
C GLU A 344 -8.97 -17.81 21.80
N HIS A 345 -7.65 -18.00 21.86
CA HIS A 345 -7.01 -18.98 21.00
C HIS A 345 -7.60 -20.36 21.37
N ALA A 346 -8.37 -20.97 20.50
CA ALA A 346 -8.60 -22.39 20.57
C ALA A 346 -7.23 -23.07 20.40
N ASN A 347 -6.67 -23.52 21.53
CA ASN A 347 -5.43 -24.28 21.61
C ASN A 347 -5.56 -25.60 20.83
#